data_95d79b0f2aa580745b9ba1adc707e77f
#
_entry.id   95d79b0f2aa580745b9ba1adc707e77f
#
_cell.length_a   1.000
_cell.length_b   1.000
_cell.length_c   1.000
_cell.angle_alpha   90.00
_cell.angle_beta   90.00
_cell.angle_gamma   90.00
#
_symmetry.space_group_name_H-M   'P 1'
#
loop_
_entity.id
_entity.type
_entity.pdbx_description
1 polymer ?
#
loop_
_entity_poly.entity_id
_entity_poly.type
_entity_poly.pdbx_seq_one_letter_code
_entity_poly.pdbx_strand_id
1 'polypeptide(L)'
;MEILENLDTNILVQQHLDQCDYQVCGYWDEQDEYYETITLPRSLEAELVSSSIGVTHTERFLQLKFSLIADAVDHTKTVSSKAQKLGELVLVYNENLDFVDENWLLDVDSPMLVK
;
A
#
# COMPACT_ATOMS: atom_id res chain seq x y z
N MET A 1 16.85 15.90 -4.44
CA MET A 1 16.71 15.02 -5.60
C MET A 1 15.47 15.40 -6.39
N GLU A 2 15.65 15.72 -7.63
CA GLU A 2 14.59 16.29 -8.44
C GLU A 2 13.41 15.34 -8.68
N ILE A 3 13.68 14.05 -8.79
CA ILE A 3 12.62 13.06 -9.04
C ILE A 3 11.60 13.06 -7.89
N LEU A 4 12.08 13.08 -6.64
CA LEU A 4 11.19 13.06 -5.51
C LEU A 4 10.44 14.37 -5.30
N GLU A 5 11.04 15.50 -5.69
CA GLU A 5 10.40 16.79 -5.55
C GLU A 5 9.24 16.98 -6.53
N ASN A 6 9.36 16.39 -7.72
CA ASN A 6 8.35 16.52 -8.76
C ASN A 6 7.41 15.32 -8.84
N LEU A 7 7.64 14.31 -8.03
CA LEU A 7 6.88 13.07 -8.06
C LEU A 7 5.69 13.13 -7.11
N ASP A 8 4.49 12.98 -7.66
CA ASP A 8 3.30 12.87 -6.82
C ASP A 8 3.09 11.39 -6.46
N THR A 9 3.56 11.02 -5.27
CA THR A 9 3.47 9.64 -4.80
C THR A 9 2.03 9.23 -4.54
N ASN A 10 1.14 10.17 -4.23
CA ASN A 10 -0.27 9.86 -4.03
C ASN A 10 -0.92 9.41 -5.33
N ILE A 11 -0.55 10.02 -6.45
CA ILE A 11 -1.04 9.59 -7.75
C ILE A 11 -0.54 8.19 -8.09
N LEU A 12 0.73 7.90 -7.82
CA LEU A 12 1.30 6.59 -8.12
C LEU A 12 0.61 5.47 -7.34
N VAL A 13 0.44 5.67 -6.04
CA VAL A 13 -0.19 4.63 -5.21
C VAL A 13 -1.67 4.50 -5.55
N GLN A 14 -2.35 5.60 -5.84
CA GLN A 14 -3.76 5.55 -6.21
C GLN A 14 -3.95 4.80 -7.53
N GLN A 15 -3.11 5.06 -8.52
CA GLN A 15 -3.15 4.32 -9.77
C GLN A 15 -2.93 2.83 -9.56
N HIS A 16 -2.01 2.47 -8.67
CA HIS A 16 -1.73 1.09 -8.36
C HIS A 16 -2.94 0.40 -7.73
N LEU A 17 -3.57 1.07 -6.75
CA LEU A 17 -4.76 0.53 -6.11
C LEU A 17 -5.92 0.38 -7.09
N ASP A 18 -6.09 1.34 -8.00
CA ASP A 18 -7.13 1.28 -9.02
C ASP A 18 -6.87 0.13 -10.00
N GLN A 19 -5.62 -0.09 -10.37
CA GLN A 19 -5.25 -1.16 -11.30
C GLN A 19 -5.51 -2.54 -10.73
N CYS A 20 -5.30 -2.73 -9.43
CA CYS A 20 -5.56 -4.02 -8.79
C CYS A 20 -6.99 -4.13 -8.26
N ASP A 21 -7.81 -3.12 -8.49
CA ASP A 21 -9.21 -3.04 -8.06
C ASP A 21 -9.36 -3.24 -6.55
N TYR A 22 -8.42 -2.69 -5.77
CA TYR A 22 -8.40 -2.79 -4.32
C TYR A 22 -8.40 -4.24 -3.83
N GLN A 23 -7.76 -5.13 -4.59
CA GLN A 23 -7.66 -6.55 -4.22
C GLN A 23 -6.20 -7.00 -4.24
N VAL A 24 -5.86 -7.81 -3.26
CA VAL A 24 -4.54 -8.45 -3.18
C VAL A 24 -4.74 -9.94 -3.39
N CYS A 25 -4.13 -10.47 -4.44
CA CYS A 25 -4.28 -11.88 -4.81
C CYS A 25 -3.04 -12.68 -4.42
N GLY A 26 -3.27 -13.90 -3.92
CA GLY A 26 -2.17 -14.79 -3.61
C GLY A 26 -1.31 -14.32 -2.45
N TYR A 27 -1.92 -13.83 -1.39
CA TYR A 27 -1.22 -13.30 -0.23
C TYR A 27 -0.91 -14.40 0.80
N TRP A 28 0.33 -14.41 1.29
CA TRP A 28 0.76 -15.26 2.40
C TRP A 28 1.02 -14.38 3.62
N ASP A 29 0.41 -14.73 4.74
CA ASP A 29 0.64 -13.97 5.97
C ASP A 29 1.90 -14.48 6.72
N GLU A 30 2.18 -13.89 7.87
CA GLU A 30 3.35 -14.24 8.67
C GLU A 30 3.26 -15.64 9.28
N GLN A 31 2.06 -16.22 9.30
CA GLN A 31 1.80 -17.54 9.85
C GLN A 31 1.70 -18.61 8.76
N ASP A 32 2.13 -18.28 7.54
CA ASP A 32 2.10 -19.14 6.36
C ASP A 32 0.68 -19.54 5.95
N GLU A 33 -0.31 -18.72 6.28
CA GLU A 33 -1.65 -18.93 5.75
C GLU A 33 -1.80 -18.24 4.40
N TYR A 34 -2.40 -18.95 3.47
CA TYR A 34 -2.61 -18.46 2.12
C TYR A 34 -4.00 -17.86 1.96
N TYR A 35 -4.07 -16.68 1.36
CA TYR A 35 -5.31 -16.01 1.02
C TYR A 35 -5.36 -15.85 -0.49
N GLU A 36 -6.40 -16.41 -1.11
CA GLU A 36 -6.55 -16.32 -2.55
C GLU A 36 -6.80 -14.86 -2.99
N THR A 37 -7.67 -14.17 -2.28
CA THR A 37 -7.95 -12.77 -2.53
C THR A 37 -8.29 -12.06 -1.23
N ILE A 38 -7.66 -10.91 -1.00
CA ILE A 38 -8.03 -10.02 0.10
C ILE A 38 -8.53 -8.73 -0.52
N THR A 39 -9.76 -8.32 -0.17
CA THR A 39 -10.36 -7.09 -0.66
C THR A 39 -10.13 -5.98 0.35
N LEU A 40 -9.59 -4.87 -0.15
CA LEU A 40 -9.32 -3.67 0.65
C LEU A 40 -10.53 -2.73 0.62
N PRO A 41 -10.77 -1.96 1.70
CA PRO A 41 -11.87 -1.00 1.69
C PRO A 41 -11.60 0.13 0.70
N ARG A 42 -12.65 0.61 0.04
CA ARG A 42 -12.53 1.71 -0.92
C ARG A 42 -12.20 3.04 -0.25
N SER A 43 -12.42 3.15 1.05
CA SER A 43 -12.04 4.32 1.84
C SER A 43 -10.56 4.32 2.22
N LEU A 44 -9.80 3.32 1.77
CA LEU A 44 -8.39 3.19 2.08
C LEU A 44 -7.60 4.40 1.62
N GLU A 45 -6.76 4.91 2.51
CA GLU A 45 -5.79 5.94 2.18
C GLU A 45 -4.39 5.39 2.35
N ALA A 46 -3.52 5.70 1.42
CA ALA A 46 -2.12 5.31 1.48
C ALA A 46 -1.30 6.56 1.79
N GLU A 47 -0.56 6.51 2.90
CA GLU A 47 0.26 7.61 3.35
C GLU A 47 1.73 7.24 3.20
N LEU A 48 2.48 8.05 2.46
CA LEU A 48 3.90 7.82 2.26
C LEU A 48 4.64 8.01 3.58
N VAL A 49 5.31 6.96 4.05
CA VAL A 49 6.06 7.01 5.31
C VAL A 49 7.56 7.01 5.08
N SER A 50 8.03 6.51 3.95
CA SER A 50 9.45 6.58 3.62
C SER A 50 9.66 6.39 2.13
N SER A 51 10.77 6.92 1.67
CA SER A 51 11.24 6.71 0.30
C SER A 51 12.74 6.48 0.35
N SER A 52 13.23 5.62 -0.52
CA SER A 52 14.65 5.34 -0.60
C SER A 52 15.04 5.02 -2.02
N ILE A 53 16.33 5.18 -2.32
CA ILE A 53 16.88 4.85 -3.62
C ILE A 53 17.87 3.72 -3.40
N GLY A 54 17.59 2.57 -4.04
CA GLY A 54 18.52 1.45 -4.08
C GLY A 54 19.37 1.55 -5.34
N VAL A 55 20.62 1.15 -5.22
CA VAL A 55 21.55 1.14 -6.34
C VAL A 55 22.15 -0.25 -6.44
N THR A 56 21.99 -0.89 -7.60
CA THR A 56 22.71 -2.10 -7.91
C THR A 56 23.85 -1.76 -8.85
N HIS A 57 24.57 -2.77 -9.30
CA HIS A 57 25.69 -2.61 -10.24
C HIS A 57 25.31 -1.87 -11.52
N THR A 58 24.08 -2.04 -11.98
CA THR A 58 23.66 -1.57 -13.30
C THR A 58 22.40 -0.69 -13.24
N GLU A 59 21.69 -0.65 -12.11
CA GLU A 59 20.39 -0.01 -12.06
C GLU A 59 20.16 0.74 -10.77
N ARG A 60 19.28 1.73 -10.84
CA ARG A 60 18.76 2.44 -9.68
C ARG A 60 17.29 2.12 -9.52
N PHE A 61 16.88 1.99 -8.27
CA PHE A 61 15.49 1.70 -7.93
C PHE A 61 15.00 2.74 -6.95
N LEU A 62 13.75 3.14 -7.13
CA LEU A 62 13.03 3.98 -6.17
C LEU A 62 12.07 3.10 -5.39
N GLN A 63 12.20 3.10 -4.07
CA GLN A 63 11.27 2.38 -3.19
C GLN A 63 10.40 3.37 -2.45
N LEU A 64 9.10 3.18 -2.51
CA LEU A 64 8.14 4.01 -1.81
C LEU A 64 7.36 3.12 -0.83
N LYS A 65 7.45 3.44 0.44
CA LYS A 65 6.73 2.71 1.47
C LYS A 65 5.54 3.52 1.96
N PHE A 66 4.37 2.91 1.89
CA PHE A 66 3.12 3.54 2.29
C PHE A 66 2.52 2.81 3.48
N SER A 67 1.94 3.58 4.39
CA SER A 67 1.09 3.05 5.43
C SER A 67 -0.34 3.06 4.91
N LEU A 68 -1.02 1.92 5.01
CA LEU A 68 -2.40 1.78 4.54
C LEU A 68 -3.34 2.02 5.71
N ILE A 69 -4.16 3.04 5.60
CA ILE A 69 -5.00 3.52 6.68
C ILE A 69 -6.43 3.63 6.20
N ALA A 70 -7.38 3.21 7.01
CA ALA A 70 -8.79 3.40 6.73
C ALA A 70 -9.52 3.78 8.01
N ASP A 71 -10.54 4.61 7.86
CA ASP A 71 -11.36 5.00 8.99
C ASP A 71 -12.37 3.91 9.29
N ALA A 72 -12.37 3.46 10.54
CA ALA A 72 -13.41 2.58 11.02
C ALA A 72 -14.65 3.43 11.31
N VAL A 73 -15.64 3.35 10.46
CA VAL A 73 -16.90 4.07 10.65
C VAL A 73 -17.79 3.24 11.56
N ASP A 74 -18.04 3.75 12.75
CA ASP A 74 -19.00 3.15 13.67
C ASP A 74 -20.30 3.95 13.59
N HIS A 75 -21.30 3.37 12.98
CA HIS A 75 -22.59 4.03 12.77
C HIS A 75 -23.37 4.26 14.08
N THR A 76 -22.94 3.63 15.16
CA THR A 76 -23.62 3.76 16.44
C THR A 76 -23.08 4.90 17.29
N LYS A 77 -21.96 5.50 16.88
CA LYS A 77 -21.33 6.58 17.63
C LYS A 77 -21.27 7.84 16.79
N THR A 78 -21.57 8.96 17.47
CA THR A 78 -21.48 10.27 16.86
C THR A 78 -20.08 10.84 16.95
N VAL A 79 -19.16 10.12 17.58
CA VAL A 79 -17.78 10.56 17.80
C VAL A 79 -16.90 10.15 16.63
N SER A 80 -15.90 10.96 16.36
CA SER A 80 -14.97 10.80 15.27
C SER A 80 -14.45 9.37 15.08
N SER A 81 -14.44 8.93 13.84
CA SER A 81 -13.83 7.68 13.45
C SER A 81 -12.34 7.68 13.81
N LYS A 82 -11.84 6.52 14.21
CA LYS A 82 -10.41 6.31 14.40
C LYS A 82 -9.82 5.71 13.15
N ALA A 83 -8.79 6.34 12.63
CA ALA A 83 -8.02 5.77 11.54
C ALA A 83 -7.30 4.52 12.05
N GLN A 84 -7.43 3.42 11.33
CA GLN A 84 -6.76 2.16 11.66
C GLN A 84 -5.77 1.81 10.58
N LYS A 85 -4.58 1.40 11.00
CA LYS A 85 -3.57 0.93 10.07
C LYS A 85 -3.91 -0.49 9.65
N LEU A 86 -4.08 -0.70 8.36
CA LEU A 86 -4.41 -2.02 7.80
C LEU A 86 -3.17 -2.77 7.35
N GLY A 87 -2.07 -2.08 7.18
CA GLY A 87 -0.83 -2.70 6.73
C GLY A 87 0.08 -1.70 6.06
N GLU A 88 0.98 -2.25 5.26
CA GLU A 88 1.95 -1.45 4.53
C GLU A 88 2.05 -1.96 3.09
N LEU A 89 2.39 -1.04 2.20
CA LEU A 89 2.63 -1.36 0.80
C LEU A 89 3.95 -0.72 0.38
N VAL A 90 4.84 -1.52 -0.19
CA VAL A 90 6.08 -1.01 -0.77
C VAL A 90 5.98 -1.15 -2.29
N LEU A 91 6.14 -0.05 -2.99
CA LEU A 91 6.18 -0.02 -4.44
C LEU A 91 7.62 0.26 -4.89
N VAL A 92 8.07 -0.48 -5.86
CA VAL A 92 9.43 -0.35 -6.41
C VAL A 92 9.32 0.04 -7.87
N TYR A 93 10.04 1.11 -8.23
CA TYR A 93 10.12 1.61 -9.59
C TYR A 93 11.57 1.65 -10.04
N ASN A 94 11.80 1.49 -11.34
CA ASN A 94 13.15 1.64 -11.88
C ASN A 94 13.48 3.13 -12.12
N GLU A 95 14.64 3.40 -12.66
CA GLU A 95 15.09 4.78 -12.90
C GLU A 95 14.25 5.53 -13.93
N ASN A 96 13.48 4.82 -14.76
CA ASN A 96 12.55 5.40 -15.72
C ASN A 96 11.15 5.56 -15.14
N LEU A 97 10.97 5.27 -13.84
CA LEU A 97 9.70 5.27 -13.13
C LEU A 97 8.70 4.23 -13.65
N ASP A 98 9.22 3.15 -14.23
CA ASP A 98 8.39 2.00 -14.57
C ASP A 98 8.24 1.11 -13.34
N PHE A 99 7.05 0.58 -13.14
CA PHE A 99 6.77 -0.30 -12.02
C PHE A 99 7.55 -1.60 -12.15
N VAL A 100 8.22 -2.00 -11.06
CA VAL A 100 9.06 -3.21 -11.03
C VAL A 100 8.48 -4.25 -10.10
N ASP A 101 8.09 -3.86 -8.89
CA ASP A 101 7.68 -4.82 -7.87
C ASP A 101 6.79 -4.17 -6.82
N GLU A 102 6.07 -5.02 -6.10
CA GLU A 102 5.26 -4.60 -4.96
C GLU A 102 5.40 -5.60 -3.82
N ASN A 103 5.32 -5.10 -2.61
CA ASN A 103 5.31 -5.94 -1.41
C ASN A 103 4.22 -5.46 -0.47
N TRP A 104 3.35 -6.37 -0.09
CA TRP A 104 2.26 -6.10 0.83
C TRP A 104 2.55 -6.71 2.18
N LEU A 105 2.26 -5.97 3.24
CA LEU A 105 2.23 -6.50 4.60
C LEU A 105 0.89 -6.09 5.18
N LEU A 106 -0.04 -7.04 5.29
CA LEU A 106 -1.41 -6.77 5.67
C LEU A 106 -1.72 -7.32 7.06
N ASP A 107 -2.50 -6.56 7.82
CA ASP A 107 -3.05 -7.03 9.09
C ASP A 107 -4.33 -7.83 8.79
N VAL A 108 -4.14 -9.14 8.60
CA VAL A 108 -5.23 -10.02 8.19
C VAL A 108 -6.29 -10.20 9.27
N ASP A 109 -6.00 -9.78 10.50
CA ASP A 109 -6.97 -9.81 11.59
C ASP A 109 -7.88 -8.59 11.59
N SER A 110 -7.59 -7.59 10.76
CA SER A 110 -8.43 -6.40 10.68
C SER A 110 -9.80 -6.75 10.11
N PRO A 111 -10.89 -6.31 10.76
CA PRO A 111 -12.24 -6.56 10.23
C PRO A 111 -12.52 -5.77 8.95
N MET A 112 -11.69 -4.81 8.62
CA MET A 112 -11.87 -3.99 7.42
C MET A 112 -11.38 -4.69 6.15
N LEU A 113 -10.61 -5.76 6.28
CA LEU A 113 -10.15 -6.57 5.15
C LEU A 113 -11.10 -7.73 4.94
N VAL A 114 -11.57 -7.90 3.71
CA VAL A 114 -12.46 -9.01 3.35
C VAL A 114 -11.62 -10.11 2.73
N LYS A 115 -11.57 -11.24 3.39
CA LYS A 115 -10.75 -12.38 2.99
C LYS A 115 -11.54 -13.42 2.22
#